data_a8f5fdfbd2a6c5df46d2288def9aee0f
#
_entry.id   a8f5fdfbd2a6c5df46d2288def9aee0f
#
_cell.length_a   1.000
_cell.length_b   1.000
_cell.length_c   1.000
_cell.angle_alpha   90.00
_cell.angle_beta   90.00
_cell.angle_gamma   90.00
#
_symmetry.space_group_name_H-M   'P 1'
#
loop_
_entity.id
_entity.type
_entity.pdbx_description
1 polymer ?
#
loop_
_entity_poly.entity_id
_entity_poly.type
_entity_poly.pdbx_seq_one_letter_code
_entity_poly.pdbx_strand_id
1 'polypeptide(L)'
;MTQDITWQDYHALHPHNTVDGALRVAQDVYSPQLDNKRDILVWLPPSYPYQHRKRYPVFYFFDGQNLFDAHTSYAGEWHIDSTMINLSQEGLEAIIVGLPNNDQRHLEYNPFEESHIGRGKGDKTIEFIAQTVKPMIDHTFRTRPDRAHTGLGGSSMGGGMALFGYLAYPHIFGLCAALSPAYWFGGKKMLDYAARRHYNGGRMYLDVGTAEGSQKKPRWSKSTYAEMFVESVQTLTNTLVTNGYREGETLKFVLDEGGSHSESAWARRLPDAMRFLLR
;
A
#
# COMPACT_ATOMS: atom_id res chain seq x y z
N MET A 1 5.39 -26.85 5.14
CA MET A 1 6.58 -26.70 5.99
C MET A 1 6.63 -25.24 6.41
N THR A 2 6.54 -24.96 7.71
CA THR A 2 6.73 -23.60 8.24
C THR A 2 8.22 -23.28 8.10
N GLN A 3 8.57 -22.28 7.33
CA GLN A 3 9.92 -21.75 7.25
C GLN A 3 10.27 -21.19 8.64
N ASP A 4 11.41 -21.60 9.21
CA ASP A 4 11.92 -20.96 10.43
C ASP A 4 12.37 -19.53 10.07
N ILE A 5 11.58 -18.55 10.49
CA ILE A 5 11.80 -17.13 10.19
C ILE A 5 12.58 -16.50 11.34
N THR A 6 13.76 -15.98 11.04
CA THR A 6 14.57 -15.20 11.99
C THR A 6 14.38 -13.71 11.73
N TRP A 7 13.89 -12.99 12.74
CA TRP A 7 13.75 -11.55 12.71
C TRP A 7 15.01 -10.88 13.26
N GLN A 8 15.64 -10.06 12.43
CA GLN A 8 16.88 -9.36 12.76
C GLN A 8 16.58 -7.87 12.99
N ASP A 9 17.42 -7.21 13.77
CA ASP A 9 17.37 -5.77 13.93
C ASP A 9 17.94 -5.09 12.68
N TYR A 10 17.15 -4.22 12.04
CA TYR A 10 17.56 -3.55 10.82
C TYR A 10 18.77 -2.63 11.05
N HIS A 11 18.82 -1.91 12.18
CA HIS A 11 19.94 -1.02 12.52
C HIS A 11 21.25 -1.78 12.69
N ALA A 12 21.20 -3.01 13.19
CA ALA A 12 22.40 -3.86 13.35
C ALA A 12 22.95 -4.32 12.00
N LEU A 13 22.07 -4.54 11.01
CA LEU A 13 22.47 -4.94 9.65
C LEU A 13 22.91 -3.73 8.80
N HIS A 14 22.34 -2.57 9.05
CA HIS A 14 22.54 -1.34 8.29
C HIS A 14 22.92 -0.17 9.20
N PRO A 15 24.18 -0.07 9.67
CA PRO A 15 24.58 0.92 10.68
C PRO A 15 24.41 2.39 10.27
N HIS A 16 24.30 2.67 8.98
CA HIS A 16 24.16 4.04 8.44
C HIS A 16 22.76 4.34 7.88
N ASN A 17 21.75 3.53 8.28
CA ASN A 17 20.36 3.74 7.83
C ASN A 17 19.78 5.06 8.36
N THR A 18 18.68 5.52 7.74
CA THR A 18 17.92 6.72 8.13
C THR A 18 16.64 6.42 8.91
N VAL A 19 16.43 5.17 9.30
CA VAL A 19 15.21 4.69 9.95
C VAL A 19 15.02 5.30 11.33
N ASP A 20 13.83 5.83 11.57
CA ASP A 20 13.38 6.26 12.90
C ASP A 20 12.59 5.14 13.61
N GLY A 21 13.00 4.79 14.84
CA GLY A 21 12.31 3.79 15.66
C GLY A 21 12.77 2.36 15.41
N ALA A 22 11.92 1.38 15.71
CA ALA A 22 12.28 -0.04 15.70
C ALA A 22 11.85 -0.72 14.40
N LEU A 23 12.80 -1.05 13.53
CA LEU A 23 12.58 -1.81 12.30
C LEU A 23 13.19 -3.21 12.43
N ARG A 24 12.41 -4.23 12.08
CA ARG A 24 12.82 -5.62 11.99
C ARG A 24 12.81 -6.07 10.54
N VAL A 25 13.69 -6.98 10.18
CA VAL A 25 13.74 -7.59 8.86
C VAL A 25 13.81 -9.10 8.97
N ALA A 26 13.00 -9.78 8.17
CA ALA A 26 13.14 -11.19 7.86
C ALA A 26 13.66 -11.30 6.43
N GLN A 27 14.89 -11.81 6.27
CA GLN A 27 15.52 -11.93 4.97
C GLN A 27 15.08 -13.20 4.24
N ASP A 28 15.05 -13.15 2.91
CA ASP A 28 14.83 -14.29 2.03
C ASP A 28 13.54 -15.09 2.32
N VAL A 29 12.47 -14.43 2.71
CA VAL A 29 11.17 -15.08 2.93
C VAL A 29 10.66 -15.65 1.61
N TYR A 30 10.52 -16.99 1.55
CA TYR A 30 10.04 -17.67 0.35
C TYR A 30 8.53 -17.49 0.17
N SER A 31 8.15 -17.13 -1.04
CA SER A 31 6.76 -17.05 -1.50
C SER A 31 6.40 -18.30 -2.31
N PRO A 32 5.62 -19.24 -1.77
CA PRO A 32 5.15 -20.39 -2.55
C PRO A 32 4.19 -20.00 -3.68
N GLN A 33 3.53 -18.82 -3.58
CA GLN A 33 2.62 -18.33 -4.59
C GLN A 33 3.34 -17.74 -5.82
N LEU A 34 4.49 -17.10 -5.58
CA LEU A 34 5.28 -16.42 -6.62
C LEU A 34 6.51 -17.21 -7.06
N ASP A 35 6.88 -18.25 -6.31
CA ASP A 35 8.10 -19.05 -6.47
C ASP A 35 9.36 -18.19 -6.48
N ASN A 36 9.45 -17.27 -5.51
CA ASN A 36 10.60 -16.40 -5.31
C ASN A 36 10.79 -16.05 -3.84
N LYS A 37 11.83 -15.29 -3.54
CA LYS A 37 12.12 -14.82 -2.19
C LYS A 37 12.16 -13.30 -2.14
N ARG A 38 11.83 -12.75 -0.97
CA ARG A 38 11.99 -11.32 -0.67
C ARG A 38 12.12 -11.07 0.81
N ASP A 39 12.73 -9.96 1.17
CA ASP A 39 12.76 -9.49 2.53
C ASP A 39 11.38 -8.96 2.95
N ILE A 40 11.07 -9.10 4.24
CA ILE A 40 9.89 -8.51 4.85
C ILE A 40 10.36 -7.57 5.95
N LEU A 41 9.98 -6.31 5.84
CA LEU A 41 10.30 -5.26 6.80
C LEU A 41 9.11 -5.05 7.75
N VAL A 42 9.37 -4.90 9.05
CA VAL A 42 8.32 -4.68 10.06
C VAL A 42 8.73 -3.55 10.99
N TRP A 43 8.11 -2.41 10.83
CA TRP A 43 8.26 -1.29 11.74
C TRP A 43 7.25 -1.39 12.89
N LEU A 44 7.74 -1.18 14.10
CA LEU A 44 6.96 -1.30 15.33
C LEU A 44 6.68 0.07 15.94
N PRO A 45 5.43 0.35 16.35
CA PRO A 45 5.06 1.65 16.89
C PRO A 45 5.74 1.96 18.23
N PRO A 46 5.90 3.25 18.59
CA PRO A 46 6.65 3.67 19.77
C PRO A 46 6.20 3.02 21.08
N SER A 47 4.91 2.76 21.26
CA SER A 47 4.40 2.11 22.46
C SER A 47 4.64 0.59 22.52
N TYR A 48 5.09 -0.03 21.42
CA TYR A 48 5.24 -1.49 21.31
C TYR A 48 6.15 -2.09 22.40
N PRO A 49 7.34 -1.56 22.72
CA PRO A 49 8.20 -2.16 23.75
C PRO A 49 7.66 -2.00 25.18
N TYR A 50 6.75 -1.07 25.41
CA TYR A 50 6.27 -0.72 26.77
C TYR A 50 4.87 -1.25 27.08
N GLN A 51 4.01 -1.38 26.09
CA GLN A 51 2.61 -1.80 26.27
C GLN A 51 2.41 -3.27 25.84
N HIS A 52 2.86 -4.20 26.68
CA HIS A 52 2.90 -5.64 26.38
C HIS A 52 1.54 -6.29 26.09
N ARG A 53 0.42 -5.69 26.55
CA ARG A 53 -0.95 -6.20 26.32
C ARG A 53 -1.64 -5.55 25.11
N LYS A 54 -1.11 -4.43 24.61
CA LYS A 54 -1.68 -3.72 23.46
C LYS A 54 -1.46 -4.51 22.18
N ARG A 55 -2.51 -4.58 21.36
CA ARG A 55 -2.47 -5.13 20.01
C ARG A 55 -2.73 -4.02 19.00
N TYR A 56 -2.11 -4.09 17.85
CA TYR A 56 -2.03 -3.00 16.89
C TYR A 56 -2.69 -3.39 15.56
N PRO A 57 -3.37 -2.46 14.86
CA PRO A 57 -3.66 -2.60 13.44
C PRO A 57 -2.38 -2.86 12.64
N VAL A 58 -2.53 -3.50 11.49
CA VAL A 58 -1.39 -3.81 10.61
C VAL A 58 -1.67 -3.29 9.21
N PHE A 59 -0.71 -2.58 8.61
CA PHE A 59 -0.75 -2.19 7.22
C PHE A 59 0.40 -2.85 6.46
N TYR A 60 0.07 -3.49 5.33
CA TYR A 60 1.01 -4.09 4.39
C TYR A 60 1.19 -3.14 3.22
N PHE A 61 2.37 -2.54 3.11
CA PHE A 61 2.70 -1.58 2.07
C PHE A 61 3.54 -2.20 0.97
N PHE A 62 3.14 -1.97 -0.26
CA PHE A 62 3.92 -2.26 -1.45
C PHE A 62 5.12 -1.32 -1.56
N ASP A 63 6.14 -1.74 -2.32
CA ASP A 63 7.40 -1.00 -2.52
C ASP A 63 8.11 -0.69 -1.19
N GLY A 64 8.20 -1.71 -0.32
CA GLY A 64 8.71 -1.63 1.05
C GLY A 64 10.10 -1.01 1.19
N GLN A 65 10.95 -1.11 0.18
CA GLN A 65 12.29 -0.50 0.14
C GLN A 65 12.26 1.03 0.17
N ASN A 66 11.13 1.67 -0.20
CA ASN A 66 11.00 3.14 -0.23
C ASN A 66 10.45 3.73 1.08
N LEU A 67 10.08 2.92 2.07
CA LEU A 67 9.25 3.36 3.19
C LEU A 67 10.06 4.01 4.33
N PHE A 68 11.23 3.44 4.66
CA PHE A 68 11.89 3.67 5.95
C PHE A 68 13.34 4.13 5.85
N ASP A 69 14.03 3.88 4.73
CA ASP A 69 15.47 4.14 4.61
C ASP A 69 15.78 4.79 3.26
N ALA A 70 16.36 5.99 3.31
CA ALA A 70 16.77 6.72 2.12
C ALA A 70 17.81 5.96 1.28
N HIS A 71 18.64 5.09 1.90
CA HIS A 71 19.68 4.34 1.19
C HIS A 71 19.14 3.18 0.36
N THR A 72 17.95 2.66 0.70
CA THR A 72 17.28 1.59 -0.07
C THR A 72 16.24 2.12 -1.03
N SER A 73 15.83 3.39 -0.87
CA SER A 73 14.77 4.01 -1.65
C SER A 73 15.20 4.25 -3.10
N TYR A 74 14.32 3.90 -4.04
CA TYR A 74 14.58 4.07 -5.48
C TYR A 74 14.61 5.53 -5.93
N ALA A 75 13.64 6.34 -5.49
CA ALA A 75 13.50 7.74 -5.92
C ALA A 75 13.13 8.69 -4.77
N GLY A 76 13.45 8.30 -3.55
CA GLY A 76 13.17 9.04 -2.32
C GLY A 76 12.43 8.21 -1.29
N GLU A 77 12.58 8.61 -0.06
CA GLU A 77 11.98 7.95 1.09
C GLU A 77 10.58 8.49 1.39
N TRP A 78 9.68 7.62 1.86
CA TRP A 78 8.33 8.01 2.26
C TRP A 78 8.24 8.54 3.69
N HIS A 79 9.26 8.31 4.52
CA HIS A 79 9.28 8.69 5.93
C HIS A 79 8.02 8.21 6.70
N ILE A 80 7.61 6.96 6.42
CA ILE A 80 6.41 6.41 7.05
C ILE A 80 6.60 6.19 8.56
N ASP A 81 7.80 5.88 9.00
CA ASP A 81 8.22 5.77 10.39
C ASP A 81 8.06 7.09 11.14
N SER A 82 8.66 8.19 10.66
CA SER A 82 8.49 9.53 11.21
C SER A 82 7.02 9.97 11.20
N THR A 83 6.27 9.65 10.13
CA THR A 83 4.83 9.89 10.06
C THR A 83 4.09 9.15 11.17
N MET A 84 4.36 7.86 11.37
CA MET A 84 3.69 7.05 12.39
C MET A 84 4.13 7.41 13.81
N ILE A 85 5.36 7.86 14.02
CA ILE A 85 5.81 8.45 15.30
C ILE A 85 4.97 9.69 15.64
N ASN A 86 4.77 10.59 14.68
CA ASN A 86 3.96 11.78 14.89
C ASN A 86 2.49 11.43 15.16
N LEU A 87 1.90 10.50 14.43
CA LEU A 87 0.53 10.03 14.65
C LEU A 87 0.34 9.29 15.97
N SER A 88 1.38 8.67 16.51
CA SER A 88 1.33 8.04 17.83
C SER A 88 1.04 9.03 18.95
N GLN A 89 1.43 10.29 18.80
CA GLN A 89 1.11 11.38 19.75
C GLN A 89 -0.39 11.72 19.73
N GLU A 90 -1.09 11.40 18.64
CA GLU A 90 -2.55 11.49 18.54
C GLU A 90 -3.25 10.20 19.01
N GLY A 91 -2.50 9.20 19.50
CA GLY A 91 -3.00 7.87 19.87
C GLY A 91 -3.22 6.92 18.69
N LEU A 92 -2.81 7.32 17.49
CA LEU A 92 -2.96 6.53 16.26
C LEU A 92 -1.67 5.74 16.00
N GLU A 93 -1.72 4.45 16.24
CA GLU A 93 -0.57 3.56 16.10
C GLU A 93 -0.93 2.32 15.27
N ALA A 94 0.01 1.87 14.46
CA ALA A 94 -0.09 0.64 13.69
C ALA A 94 1.30 0.00 13.52
N ILE A 95 1.33 -1.30 13.30
CA ILE A 95 2.50 -2.00 12.77
C ILE A 95 2.50 -1.78 11.25
N ILE A 96 3.65 -1.39 10.69
CA ILE A 96 3.81 -1.20 9.26
C ILE A 96 4.69 -2.31 8.71
N VAL A 97 4.15 -3.08 7.76
CA VAL A 97 4.87 -4.15 7.07
C VAL A 97 5.22 -3.67 5.66
N GLY A 98 6.50 -3.54 5.38
CA GLY A 98 7.01 -3.19 4.06
C GLY A 98 7.32 -4.46 3.25
N LEU A 99 6.82 -4.49 2.01
CA LEU A 99 7.05 -5.57 1.04
C LEU A 99 7.90 -5.00 -0.10
N PRO A 100 9.24 -5.15 -0.07
CA PRO A 100 10.09 -4.74 -1.16
C PRO A 100 9.71 -5.41 -2.47
N ASN A 101 9.78 -4.68 -3.56
CA ASN A 101 9.60 -5.23 -4.89
C ASN A 101 10.91 -5.88 -5.39
N ASN A 102 10.85 -6.49 -6.56
CA ASN A 102 11.96 -7.08 -7.29
C ASN A 102 11.88 -6.70 -8.78
N ASP A 103 12.75 -7.27 -9.61
CA ASP A 103 12.80 -7.07 -11.06
C ASP A 103 11.54 -7.50 -11.82
N GLN A 104 10.66 -8.31 -11.19
CA GLN A 104 9.36 -8.71 -11.74
C GLN A 104 8.20 -7.79 -11.32
N ARG A 105 8.49 -6.60 -10.75
CA ARG A 105 7.48 -5.68 -10.23
C ARG A 105 6.32 -5.45 -11.20
N HIS A 106 6.59 -5.28 -12.50
CA HIS A 106 5.54 -5.06 -13.50
C HIS A 106 4.57 -6.24 -13.64
N LEU A 107 5.05 -7.47 -13.45
CA LEU A 107 4.21 -8.67 -13.47
C LEU A 107 3.49 -8.86 -12.14
N GLU A 108 4.21 -8.71 -11.04
CA GLU A 108 3.70 -8.93 -9.70
C GLU A 108 2.71 -7.85 -9.23
N TYR A 109 2.76 -6.65 -9.82
CA TYR A 109 1.84 -5.55 -9.52
C TYR A 109 0.75 -5.37 -10.59
N ASN A 110 0.52 -6.39 -11.39
CA ASN A 110 -0.58 -6.42 -12.35
C ASN A 110 -1.46 -7.67 -12.11
N PRO A 111 -2.71 -7.51 -11.65
CA PRO A 111 -3.62 -8.64 -11.44
C PRO A 111 -4.38 -9.07 -12.70
N PHE A 112 -4.16 -8.39 -13.83
CA PHE A 112 -4.90 -8.63 -15.06
C PHE A 112 -3.99 -9.13 -16.17
N GLU A 113 -4.61 -9.73 -17.19
CA GLU A 113 -3.91 -10.09 -18.42
C GLU A 113 -3.78 -8.87 -19.35
N GLU A 114 -2.59 -8.66 -19.88
CA GLU A 114 -2.30 -7.62 -20.87
C GLU A 114 -1.78 -8.21 -22.16
N SER A 115 -2.18 -7.58 -23.29
CA SER A 115 -1.84 -8.07 -24.63
C SER A 115 -0.33 -8.11 -24.94
N HIS A 116 0.46 -7.27 -24.24
CA HIS A 116 1.90 -7.15 -24.50
C HIS A 116 2.80 -7.81 -23.44
N ILE A 117 2.26 -8.08 -22.24
CA ILE A 117 3.01 -8.60 -21.08
C ILE A 117 2.54 -10.03 -20.74
N GLY A 118 1.36 -10.42 -21.23
CA GLY A 118 0.71 -11.67 -20.85
C GLY A 118 -0.05 -11.54 -19.53
N ARG A 119 -0.26 -12.68 -18.85
CA ARG A 119 -0.97 -12.71 -17.58
C ARG A 119 -0.08 -12.18 -16.47
N GLY A 120 -0.53 -11.14 -15.77
CA GLY A 120 0.10 -10.65 -14.56
C GLY A 120 0.03 -11.65 -13.39
N LYS A 121 0.81 -11.40 -12.35
CA LYS A 121 0.90 -12.21 -11.13
C LYS A 121 0.34 -11.47 -9.90
N GLY A 122 -0.39 -10.38 -10.08
CA GLY A 122 -0.88 -9.56 -8.97
C GLY A 122 -1.84 -10.30 -8.05
N ASP A 123 -2.64 -11.22 -8.57
CA ASP A 123 -3.46 -12.14 -7.78
C ASP A 123 -2.60 -12.98 -6.83
N LYS A 124 -1.51 -13.56 -7.32
CA LYS A 124 -0.55 -14.33 -6.53
C LYS A 124 0.20 -13.48 -5.51
N THR A 125 0.45 -12.21 -5.82
CA THR A 125 1.07 -11.27 -4.88
C THR A 125 0.15 -11.00 -3.69
N ILE A 126 -1.15 -10.80 -3.93
CA ILE A 126 -2.12 -10.67 -2.83
C ILE A 126 -2.26 -11.98 -2.06
N GLU A 127 -2.27 -13.13 -2.74
CA GLU A 127 -2.28 -14.44 -2.08
C GLU A 127 -1.04 -14.63 -1.18
N PHE A 128 0.15 -14.21 -1.63
CA PHE A 128 1.35 -14.24 -0.80
C PHE A 128 1.18 -13.41 0.47
N ILE A 129 0.66 -12.18 0.36
CA ILE A 129 0.40 -11.34 1.53
C ILE A 129 -0.62 -12.01 2.46
N ALA A 130 -1.73 -12.49 1.91
CA ALA A 130 -2.86 -13.01 2.69
C ALA A 130 -2.58 -14.37 3.36
N GLN A 131 -1.86 -15.27 2.66
CA GLN A 131 -1.71 -16.67 3.07
C GLN A 131 -0.33 -17.00 3.65
N THR A 132 0.69 -16.16 3.40
CA THR A 132 2.05 -16.37 3.90
C THR A 132 2.48 -15.27 4.84
N VAL A 133 2.51 -14.02 4.39
CA VAL A 133 3.04 -12.92 5.19
C VAL A 133 2.14 -12.59 6.38
N LYS A 134 0.83 -12.41 6.17
CA LYS A 134 -0.09 -12.04 7.25
C LYS A 134 -0.12 -13.09 8.38
N PRO A 135 -0.26 -14.39 8.14
CA PRO A 135 -0.18 -15.39 9.21
C PRO A 135 1.15 -15.36 9.97
N MET A 136 2.27 -15.14 9.28
CA MET A 136 3.60 -15.00 9.89
C MET A 136 3.67 -13.78 10.81
N ILE A 137 3.17 -12.62 10.36
CA ILE A 137 3.12 -11.38 11.14
C ILE A 137 2.21 -11.53 12.36
N ASP A 138 1.01 -12.10 12.18
CA ASP A 138 0.03 -12.30 13.26
C ASP A 138 0.53 -13.28 14.34
N HIS A 139 1.34 -14.27 13.94
CA HIS A 139 1.96 -15.22 14.88
C HIS A 139 3.09 -14.58 15.68
N THR A 140 3.88 -13.71 15.05
CA THR A 140 5.10 -13.16 15.65
C THR A 140 4.86 -11.89 16.46
N PHE A 141 3.97 -11.02 15.98
CA PHE A 141 3.76 -9.69 16.55
C PHE A 141 2.38 -9.55 17.20
N ARG A 142 2.24 -8.57 18.08
CA ARG A 142 0.98 -8.27 18.77
C ARG A 142 0.01 -7.51 17.85
N THR A 143 -0.59 -8.22 16.92
CA THR A 143 -1.51 -7.67 15.94
C THR A 143 -2.97 -7.74 16.40
N ARG A 144 -3.83 -6.93 15.79
CA ARG A 144 -5.27 -7.10 15.71
C ARG A 144 -5.57 -7.76 14.36
N PRO A 145 -5.76 -9.09 14.31
CA PRO A 145 -5.73 -9.85 13.05
C PRO A 145 -7.03 -9.76 12.23
N ASP A 146 -8.07 -9.15 12.80
CA ASP A 146 -9.36 -9.00 12.13
C ASP A 146 -9.29 -7.99 10.98
N ARG A 147 -10.23 -8.12 10.03
CA ARG A 147 -10.26 -7.30 8.82
C ARG A 147 -10.35 -5.80 9.07
N ALA A 148 -11.04 -5.39 10.14
CA ALA A 148 -11.21 -3.96 10.45
C ALA A 148 -9.89 -3.27 10.84
N HIS A 149 -8.87 -4.07 11.17
CA HIS A 149 -7.55 -3.62 11.60
C HIS A 149 -6.43 -4.12 10.68
N THR A 150 -6.77 -4.63 9.51
CA THR A 150 -5.81 -5.10 8.50
C THR A 150 -5.95 -4.27 7.23
N GLY A 151 -4.88 -3.61 6.83
CA GLY A 151 -4.85 -2.71 5.68
C GLY A 151 -3.80 -3.05 4.64
N LEU A 152 -4.06 -2.60 3.42
CA LEU A 152 -3.09 -2.56 2.32
C LEU A 152 -2.77 -1.11 1.99
N GLY A 153 -1.53 -0.83 1.61
CA GLY A 153 -1.11 0.50 1.19
C GLY A 153 -0.08 0.49 0.08
N GLY A 154 -0.01 1.57 -0.67
CA GLY A 154 0.99 1.76 -1.71
C GLY A 154 0.69 2.95 -2.61
N SER A 155 1.64 3.27 -3.50
CA SER A 155 1.48 4.32 -4.50
C SER A 155 1.59 3.77 -5.90
N SER A 156 1.12 4.54 -6.88
CA SER A 156 1.25 4.17 -8.28
C SER A 156 0.71 2.76 -8.54
N MET A 157 1.49 1.87 -9.15
CA MET A 157 1.12 0.46 -9.31
C MET A 157 0.85 -0.22 -7.96
N GLY A 158 1.63 0.10 -6.89
CA GLY A 158 1.39 -0.39 -5.53
C GLY A 158 0.05 0.07 -4.97
N GLY A 159 -0.37 1.30 -5.27
CA GLY A 159 -1.72 1.81 -4.95
C GLY A 159 -2.82 1.05 -5.70
N GLY A 160 -2.61 0.74 -6.98
CA GLY A 160 -3.49 -0.12 -7.75
C GLY A 160 -3.62 -1.53 -7.16
N MET A 161 -2.50 -2.10 -6.69
CA MET A 161 -2.49 -3.40 -6.01
C MET A 161 -3.16 -3.37 -4.63
N ALA A 162 -2.97 -2.30 -3.85
CA ALA A 162 -3.67 -2.12 -2.58
C ALA A 162 -5.20 -2.08 -2.78
N LEU A 163 -5.66 -1.32 -3.78
CA LEU A 163 -7.05 -1.28 -4.19
C LEU A 163 -7.56 -2.67 -4.64
N PHE A 164 -6.81 -3.36 -5.51
CA PHE A 164 -7.20 -4.69 -5.97
C PHE A 164 -7.32 -5.67 -4.81
N GLY A 165 -6.32 -5.75 -3.94
CA GLY A 165 -6.32 -6.66 -2.80
C GLY A 165 -7.47 -6.39 -1.82
N TYR A 166 -7.77 -5.12 -1.53
CA TYR A 166 -8.91 -4.72 -0.70
C TYR A 166 -10.24 -5.20 -1.30
N LEU A 167 -10.42 -5.05 -2.61
CA LEU A 167 -11.64 -5.46 -3.31
C LEU A 167 -11.72 -6.98 -3.53
N ALA A 168 -10.60 -7.67 -3.70
CA ALA A 168 -10.54 -9.10 -3.97
C ALA A 168 -10.63 -9.96 -2.70
N TYR A 169 -10.08 -9.47 -1.58
CA TYR A 169 -10.03 -10.19 -0.30
C TYR A 169 -10.73 -9.40 0.83
N PRO A 170 -12.02 -9.06 0.66
CA PRO A 170 -12.75 -8.21 1.59
C PRO A 170 -12.97 -8.84 2.96
N HIS A 171 -12.76 -10.14 3.11
CA HIS A 171 -12.79 -10.85 4.39
C HIS A 171 -11.48 -10.74 5.18
N ILE A 172 -10.39 -10.28 4.54
CA ILE A 172 -9.06 -10.12 5.16
C ILE A 172 -8.74 -8.64 5.34
N PHE A 173 -8.91 -7.83 4.28
CA PHE A 173 -8.51 -6.43 4.26
C PHE A 173 -9.73 -5.51 4.38
N GLY A 174 -9.78 -4.74 5.45
CA GLY A 174 -10.83 -3.75 5.70
C GLY A 174 -10.36 -2.30 5.55
N LEU A 175 -9.05 -2.08 5.32
CA LEU A 175 -8.45 -0.75 5.16
C LEU A 175 -7.62 -0.70 3.88
N CYS A 176 -7.68 0.44 3.16
CA CYS A 176 -6.93 0.63 1.93
C CYS A 176 -6.39 2.06 1.84
N ALA A 177 -5.07 2.20 1.68
CA ALA A 177 -4.38 3.45 1.37
C ALA A 177 -3.84 3.39 -0.06
N ALA A 178 -4.57 3.91 -1.04
CA ALA A 178 -4.15 3.92 -2.44
C ALA A 178 -3.78 5.34 -2.89
N LEU A 179 -2.47 5.64 -2.86
CA LEU A 179 -1.94 6.94 -3.23
C LEU A 179 -1.63 6.96 -4.73
N SER A 180 -2.19 7.90 -5.44
CA SER A 180 -2.03 8.03 -6.91
C SER A 180 -2.13 6.68 -7.64
N PRO A 181 -3.20 5.88 -7.44
CA PRO A 181 -3.24 4.50 -7.91
C PRO A 181 -3.18 4.43 -9.44
N ALA A 182 -2.12 3.82 -9.94
CA ALA A 182 -1.96 3.54 -11.35
C ALA A 182 -2.57 2.16 -11.67
N TYR A 183 -3.64 2.14 -12.43
CA TYR A 183 -4.35 0.89 -12.77
C TYR A 183 -4.71 0.77 -14.26
N TRP A 184 -4.24 1.71 -15.07
CA TRP A 184 -4.50 1.72 -16.51
C TRP A 184 -3.72 0.66 -17.30
N PHE A 185 -2.75 -0.01 -16.69
CA PHE A 185 -1.97 -1.08 -17.33
C PHE A 185 -2.86 -2.22 -17.86
N GLY A 186 -4.00 -2.50 -17.24
CA GLY A 186 -5.02 -3.41 -17.74
C GLY A 186 -6.15 -2.72 -18.52
N GLY A 187 -5.97 -1.49 -19.00
CA GLY A 187 -7.04 -0.70 -19.60
C GLY A 187 -8.15 -0.41 -18.60
N LYS A 188 -9.41 -0.71 -18.94
CA LYS A 188 -10.57 -0.52 -18.07
C LYS A 188 -10.78 -1.64 -17.03
N LYS A 189 -9.94 -2.69 -17.03
CA LYS A 189 -10.20 -3.91 -16.23
C LYS A 189 -10.33 -3.65 -14.72
N MET A 190 -9.51 -2.76 -14.16
CA MET A 190 -9.64 -2.41 -12.74
C MET A 190 -10.94 -1.65 -12.46
N LEU A 191 -11.32 -0.72 -13.32
CA LEU A 191 -12.58 0.02 -13.17
C LEU A 191 -13.78 -0.91 -13.27
N ASP A 192 -13.78 -1.81 -14.27
CA ASP A 192 -14.82 -2.83 -14.45
C ASP A 192 -14.84 -3.80 -13.25
N TYR A 193 -13.69 -4.10 -12.69
CA TYR A 193 -13.57 -4.94 -11.50
C TYR A 193 -14.17 -4.25 -10.28
N ALA A 194 -13.88 -2.97 -10.07
CA ALA A 194 -14.43 -2.17 -8.98
C ALA A 194 -15.95 -1.96 -9.13
N ALA A 195 -16.43 -1.73 -10.36
CA ALA A 195 -17.84 -1.51 -10.65
C ALA A 195 -18.76 -2.69 -10.28
N ARG A 196 -18.20 -3.90 -10.21
CA ARG A 196 -18.95 -5.13 -9.84
C ARG A 196 -18.93 -5.44 -8.34
N ARG A 197 -18.35 -4.54 -7.51
CA ARG A 197 -18.16 -4.79 -6.08
C ARG A 197 -18.80 -3.71 -5.24
N HIS A 198 -19.87 -4.11 -4.57
CA HIS A 198 -20.57 -3.25 -3.63
C HIS A 198 -19.79 -3.10 -2.32
N TYR A 199 -20.03 -1.99 -1.65
CA TYR A 199 -19.51 -1.74 -0.32
C TYR A 199 -19.91 -2.86 0.66
N ASN A 200 -18.94 -3.41 1.36
CA ASN A 200 -19.14 -4.49 2.32
C ASN A 200 -18.50 -4.21 3.69
N GLY A 201 -18.28 -2.93 4.01
CA GLY A 201 -17.60 -2.47 5.21
C GLY A 201 -16.13 -2.10 4.95
N GLY A 202 -15.51 -1.44 5.92
CA GLY A 202 -14.12 -0.97 5.83
C GLY A 202 -13.99 0.48 5.37
N ARG A 203 -12.76 0.93 5.20
CA ARG A 203 -12.43 2.30 4.80
C ARG A 203 -11.35 2.34 3.72
N MET A 204 -11.46 3.29 2.83
CA MET A 204 -10.54 3.49 1.70
C MET A 204 -10.14 4.95 1.60
N TYR A 205 -8.85 5.20 1.47
CA TYR A 205 -8.28 6.48 1.10
C TYR A 205 -7.75 6.41 -0.33
N LEU A 206 -8.15 7.38 -1.15
CA LEU A 206 -7.67 7.58 -2.52
C LEU A 206 -7.16 9.00 -2.67
N ASP A 207 -6.09 9.20 -3.42
CA ASP A 207 -5.66 10.53 -3.81
C ASP A 207 -5.10 10.56 -5.24
N VAL A 208 -4.91 11.77 -5.75
CA VAL A 208 -4.18 12.04 -6.99
C VAL A 208 -3.71 13.48 -7.00
N GLY A 209 -2.50 13.73 -7.51
CA GLY A 209 -1.98 15.07 -7.72
C GLY A 209 -2.34 15.64 -9.09
N THR A 210 -2.57 16.95 -9.18
CA THR A 210 -2.91 17.59 -10.47
C THR A 210 -1.70 17.79 -11.40
N ALA A 211 -0.48 17.59 -10.90
CA ALA A 211 0.76 17.65 -11.70
C ALA A 211 1.39 16.26 -11.93
N GLU A 212 0.61 15.19 -11.80
CA GLU A 212 1.08 13.83 -12.06
C GLU A 212 1.07 13.51 -13.55
N GLY A 213 2.22 13.11 -14.08
CA GLY A 213 2.39 12.80 -15.50
C GLY A 213 2.74 14.03 -16.36
N SER A 214 2.71 13.83 -17.68
CA SER A 214 3.10 14.86 -18.63
C SER A 214 1.99 15.88 -18.85
N GLN A 215 2.36 17.16 -18.87
CA GLN A 215 1.47 18.26 -19.32
C GLN A 215 1.26 18.29 -20.85
N LYS A 216 1.88 17.36 -21.59
CA LYS A 216 1.65 17.22 -23.03
C LYS A 216 0.30 16.57 -23.29
N LYS A 217 -0.31 16.94 -24.41
CA LYS A 217 -1.54 16.30 -24.92
C LYS A 217 -1.20 15.23 -25.92
N PRO A 218 -1.77 14.02 -25.81
CA PRO A 218 -1.64 13.03 -26.89
C PRO A 218 -2.43 13.51 -28.14
N ARG A 219 -2.01 13.07 -29.32
CA ARG A 219 -2.61 13.50 -30.60
C ARG A 219 -4.12 13.21 -30.71
N TRP A 220 -4.61 12.25 -29.94
CA TRP A 220 -5.98 11.75 -29.96
C TRP A 220 -6.87 12.33 -28.84
N SER A 221 -6.33 13.19 -27.95
CA SER A 221 -7.07 13.77 -26.81
C SER A 221 -6.88 15.28 -26.73
N LYS A 222 -7.92 15.95 -26.19
CA LYS A 222 -7.87 17.37 -25.82
C LYS A 222 -7.24 17.58 -24.43
N SER A 223 -7.26 16.54 -23.58
CA SER A 223 -6.70 16.55 -22.23
C SER A 223 -5.21 16.17 -22.23
N THR A 224 -4.45 16.70 -21.27
CA THR A 224 -3.07 16.29 -20.99
C THR A 224 -3.06 14.91 -20.33
N TYR A 225 -1.89 14.26 -20.29
CA TYR A 225 -1.74 13.00 -19.55
C TYR A 225 -2.02 13.18 -18.05
N ALA A 226 -1.66 14.34 -17.46
CA ALA A 226 -1.97 14.64 -16.07
C ALA A 226 -3.47 14.76 -15.82
N GLU A 227 -4.20 15.52 -16.68
CA GLU A 227 -5.66 15.62 -16.60
C GLU A 227 -6.34 14.26 -16.76
N MET A 228 -5.89 13.42 -17.70
CA MET A 228 -6.42 12.07 -17.89
C MET A 228 -6.19 11.19 -16.65
N PHE A 229 -5.07 11.36 -15.96
CA PHE A 229 -4.82 10.63 -14.73
C PHE A 229 -5.78 11.03 -13.62
N VAL A 230 -5.93 12.32 -13.38
CA VAL A 230 -6.92 12.86 -12.42
C VAL A 230 -8.32 12.33 -12.74
N GLU A 231 -8.75 12.45 -14.01
CA GLU A 231 -10.06 11.98 -14.47
C GLU A 231 -10.26 10.49 -14.22
N SER A 232 -9.21 9.68 -14.40
CA SER A 232 -9.29 8.24 -14.15
C SER A 232 -9.56 7.94 -12.68
N VAL A 233 -8.84 8.58 -11.73
CA VAL A 233 -9.03 8.35 -10.29
C VAL A 233 -10.38 8.91 -9.81
N GLN A 234 -10.82 10.04 -10.35
CA GLN A 234 -12.16 10.57 -10.09
C GLN A 234 -13.27 9.62 -10.57
N THR A 235 -13.10 9.02 -11.75
CA THR A 235 -14.04 8.03 -12.28
C THR A 235 -14.13 6.80 -11.38
N LEU A 236 -12.99 6.33 -10.87
CA LEU A 236 -12.95 5.25 -9.88
C LEU A 236 -13.69 5.65 -8.59
N THR A 237 -13.41 6.84 -8.06
CA THR A 237 -14.07 7.38 -6.86
C THR A 237 -15.60 7.41 -7.03
N ASN A 238 -16.08 7.95 -8.15
CA ASN A 238 -17.52 8.00 -8.46
C ASN A 238 -18.13 6.58 -8.57
N THR A 239 -17.40 5.64 -9.14
CA THR A 239 -17.82 4.24 -9.24
C THR A 239 -17.97 3.62 -7.85
N LEU A 240 -17.03 3.86 -6.95
CA LEU A 240 -17.08 3.37 -5.57
C LEU A 240 -18.26 4.00 -4.80
N VAL A 241 -18.50 5.30 -4.96
CA VAL A 241 -19.66 5.99 -4.35
C VAL A 241 -20.97 5.38 -4.86
N THR A 242 -21.09 5.15 -6.16
CA THR A 242 -22.26 4.47 -6.74
C THR A 242 -22.46 3.07 -6.16
N ASN A 243 -21.39 2.40 -5.78
CA ASN A 243 -21.41 1.07 -5.17
C ASN A 243 -21.59 1.09 -3.64
N GLY A 244 -21.92 2.24 -3.04
CA GLY A 244 -22.32 2.38 -1.65
C GLY A 244 -21.22 2.85 -0.70
N TYR A 245 -20.05 3.22 -1.19
CA TYR A 245 -19.06 3.95 -0.36
C TYR A 245 -19.55 5.37 -0.08
N ARG A 246 -19.25 5.90 1.11
CA ARG A 246 -19.68 7.24 1.53
C ARG A 246 -18.47 8.12 1.75
N GLU A 247 -18.40 9.23 0.99
CA GLU A 247 -17.35 10.24 1.15
C GLU A 247 -17.32 10.81 2.57
N GLY A 248 -16.11 10.97 3.11
CA GLY A 248 -15.86 11.45 4.47
C GLY A 248 -16.06 10.39 5.55
N GLU A 249 -16.72 9.26 5.27
CA GLU A 249 -16.97 8.20 6.25
C GLU A 249 -16.20 6.91 5.93
N THR A 250 -16.46 6.32 4.77
CA THR A 250 -15.88 5.05 4.33
C THR A 250 -14.94 5.18 3.15
N LEU A 251 -15.00 6.31 2.47
CA LEU A 251 -14.12 6.71 1.37
C LEU A 251 -13.66 8.15 1.61
N LYS A 252 -12.35 8.38 1.53
CA LYS A 252 -11.78 9.73 1.45
C LYS A 252 -11.04 9.86 0.13
N PHE A 253 -11.47 10.81 -0.69
CA PHE A 253 -10.76 11.20 -1.90
C PHE A 253 -10.08 12.55 -1.71
N VAL A 254 -8.82 12.67 -2.13
CA VAL A 254 -8.05 13.92 -2.06
C VAL A 254 -7.49 14.25 -3.42
N LEU A 255 -7.85 15.42 -3.96
CA LEU A 255 -7.20 16.04 -5.10
C LEU A 255 -6.10 16.98 -4.58
N ASP A 256 -4.85 16.64 -4.83
CA ASP A 256 -3.67 17.37 -4.36
C ASP A 256 -3.22 18.38 -5.42
N GLU A 257 -3.57 19.64 -5.25
CA GLU A 257 -3.22 20.70 -6.19
C GLU A 257 -1.70 20.90 -6.27
N GLY A 258 -1.15 20.80 -7.49
CA GLY A 258 0.28 20.85 -7.74
C GLY A 258 1.05 19.58 -7.32
N GLY A 259 0.37 18.58 -6.77
CA GLY A 259 0.99 17.32 -6.38
C GLY A 259 1.56 16.56 -7.58
N SER A 260 2.79 16.10 -7.46
CA SER A 260 3.50 15.32 -8.48
C SER A 260 3.43 13.81 -8.20
N HIS A 261 3.74 12.99 -9.22
CA HIS A 261 3.87 11.55 -9.08
C HIS A 261 5.25 11.18 -8.52
N SER A 262 5.44 11.37 -7.23
CA SER A 262 6.74 11.20 -6.58
C SER A 262 6.61 10.80 -5.11
N GLU A 263 7.67 10.18 -4.60
CA GLU A 263 7.77 9.74 -3.20
C GLU A 263 7.58 10.90 -2.22
N SER A 264 8.14 12.07 -2.51
CA SER A 264 7.97 13.25 -1.65
C SER A 264 6.54 13.77 -1.60
N ALA A 265 5.78 13.67 -2.70
CA ALA A 265 4.37 14.03 -2.73
C ALA A 265 3.53 13.00 -1.96
N TRP A 266 3.81 11.71 -2.09
CA TRP A 266 3.13 10.65 -1.33
C TRP A 266 3.46 10.73 0.16
N ALA A 267 4.72 10.95 0.54
CA ALA A 267 5.13 11.18 1.93
C ALA A 267 4.34 12.32 2.59
N ARG A 268 4.15 13.43 1.87
CA ARG A 268 3.38 14.59 2.35
C ARG A 268 1.89 14.27 2.57
N ARG A 269 1.29 13.40 1.75
CA ARG A 269 -0.14 13.02 1.83
C ARG A 269 -0.40 11.86 2.79
N LEU A 270 0.61 11.06 3.09
CA LEU A 270 0.51 9.86 3.93
C LEU A 270 -0.07 10.11 5.33
N PRO A 271 0.30 11.19 6.08
CA PRO A 271 -0.27 11.44 7.40
C PRO A 271 -1.80 11.57 7.38
N ASP A 272 -2.36 12.19 6.36
CA ASP A 272 -3.80 12.36 6.20
C ASP A 272 -4.50 11.03 5.87
N ALA A 273 -3.88 10.21 5.03
CA ALA A 273 -4.35 8.85 4.73
C ALA A 273 -4.40 7.98 5.98
N MET A 274 -3.30 7.90 6.72
CA MET A 274 -3.21 7.07 7.91
C MET A 274 -4.13 7.56 9.04
N ARG A 275 -4.26 8.89 9.20
CA ARG A 275 -5.21 9.47 10.18
C ARG A 275 -6.66 9.11 9.86
N PHE A 276 -7.06 9.12 8.60
CA PHE A 276 -8.41 8.71 8.19
C PHE A 276 -8.65 7.21 8.42
N LEU A 277 -7.68 6.37 8.12
CA LEU A 277 -7.83 4.93 8.18
C LEU A 277 -7.76 4.36 9.61
N LEU A 278 -7.02 5.03 10.52
CA LEU A 278 -6.82 4.57 11.90
C LEU A 278 -7.85 5.10 12.91
N ARG A 279 -8.67 6.08 12.56
CA ARG A 279 -9.80 6.58 13.38
C ARG A 279 -11.01 5.68 13.26
#